data_2ddba3de6af9ecabb0019782e6c0d4bf
#
_entry.id   2ddba3de6af9ecabb0019782e6c0d4bf
#
_cell.length_a   1.000
_cell.length_b   1.000
_cell.length_c   1.000
_cell.angle_alpha   90.00
_cell.angle_beta   90.00
_cell.angle_gamma   90.00
#
_symmetry.space_group_name_H-M   'P 1'
#
loop_
_entity.id
_entity.type
_entity.pdbx_description
1 polymer ?
#
loop_
_entity_poly.entity_id
_entity_poly.type
_entity_poly.pdbx_seq_one_letter_code
_entity_poly.pdbx_strand_id
1 'polypeptide(L)'
;MSIDYVFQEKFQDNFRLVDTSCTSTNALGYADLNCNILQQFIDLDDISNLNQLNHQLNVDIKYATLILQKPGSVNASHYDKFWPLNDIPTNKIKVRINVFLSKWYFGQLVECSNKTISRWSIGEATCWDSTIEHFAINFSKYDKLTLQL
;
A
#
# COMPACT_ATOMS: atom_id res chain seq x y z
N MET A 1 -1.69 -11.92 18.54
CA MET A 1 -0.34 -11.42 18.21
C MET A 1 -0.58 -10.37 17.16
N SER A 2 -0.39 -9.09 17.43
CA SER A 2 -0.67 -8.06 16.44
C SER A 2 0.49 -8.02 15.45
N ILE A 3 0.19 -7.83 14.19
CA ILE A 3 1.15 -7.63 13.10
C ILE A 3 2.06 -6.42 13.40
N ASP A 4 1.65 -5.53 14.30
CA ASP A 4 2.32 -4.29 14.68
C ASP A 4 3.74 -4.44 15.22
N TYR A 5 4.02 -5.53 15.93
CA TYR A 5 5.28 -5.61 16.70
C TYR A 5 6.51 -6.00 15.88
N VAL A 6 6.30 -6.67 14.74
CA VAL A 6 7.41 -7.20 13.93
C VAL A 6 7.93 -6.16 12.94
N PHE A 7 7.12 -5.18 12.53
CA PHE A 7 7.45 -4.26 11.45
C PHE A 7 8.05 -2.93 11.90
N GLN A 8 7.83 -2.48 13.14
CA GLN A 8 8.27 -1.15 13.57
C GLN A 8 9.78 -1.02 13.81
N GLU A 9 10.47 -2.05 14.26
CA GLU A 9 11.89 -1.92 14.65
C GLU A 9 12.89 -2.26 13.52
N LYS A 10 12.54 -3.13 12.59
CA LYS A 10 13.49 -3.62 11.57
C LYS A 10 13.58 -2.78 10.29
N PHE A 11 12.62 -1.92 10.02
CA PHE A 11 12.45 -1.38 8.67
C PHE A 11 12.58 0.14 8.54
N GLN A 12 12.92 0.86 9.60
CA GLN A 12 12.98 2.33 9.57
C GLN A 12 14.08 2.92 8.67
N ASP A 13 15.15 2.18 8.42
CA ASP A 13 16.34 2.76 7.75
C ASP A 13 16.44 2.49 6.23
N ASN A 14 15.55 1.69 5.66
CA ASN A 14 15.65 1.23 4.26
C ASN A 14 14.56 1.76 3.30
N PHE A 15 13.79 2.75 3.72
CA PHE A 15 12.78 3.34 2.84
C PHE A 15 13.42 4.09 1.67
N ARG A 16 12.95 3.81 0.47
CA ARG A 16 13.33 4.52 -0.76
C ARG A 16 12.18 5.40 -1.22
N LEU A 17 12.50 6.57 -1.74
CA LEU A 17 11.52 7.42 -2.39
C LEU A 17 10.91 6.67 -3.58
N VAL A 18 9.60 6.63 -3.65
CA VAL A 18 8.91 6.11 -4.83
C VAL A 18 9.14 7.07 -5.98
N ASP A 19 9.76 6.59 -7.04
CA ASP A 19 9.88 7.35 -8.27
C ASP A 19 8.51 7.42 -8.94
N THR A 20 7.82 8.51 -8.72
CA THR A 20 6.51 8.78 -9.32
C THR A 20 6.61 9.24 -10.77
N SER A 21 7.82 9.49 -11.28
CA SER A 21 8.03 9.87 -12.68
C SER A 21 7.61 8.80 -13.68
N CYS A 22 7.60 7.53 -13.24
CA CYS A 22 7.20 6.38 -14.05
C CYS A 22 5.70 6.07 -13.98
N THR A 23 4.93 6.82 -13.20
CA THR A 23 3.49 6.59 -13.09
C THR A 23 2.73 7.34 -14.19
N SER A 24 1.55 6.86 -14.55
CA SER A 24 0.63 7.54 -15.47
C SER A 24 0.25 8.98 -15.05
N THR A 25 0.66 9.39 -13.87
CA THR A 25 0.50 10.73 -13.33
C THR A 25 1.17 11.80 -14.18
N ASN A 26 2.29 11.49 -14.84
CA ASN A 26 2.94 12.44 -15.75
C ASN A 26 2.07 12.79 -16.96
N ALA A 27 1.23 11.87 -17.43
CA ALA A 27 0.32 12.09 -18.54
C ALA A 27 -0.87 13.02 -18.20
N LEU A 28 -1.14 13.22 -16.92
CA LEU A 28 -2.28 13.99 -16.42
C LEU A 28 -1.87 15.33 -15.76
N GLY A 29 -0.58 15.73 -15.85
CA GLY A 29 -0.10 16.99 -15.27
C GLY A 29 0.08 16.99 -13.76
N TYR A 30 0.13 15.83 -13.14
CA TYR A 30 0.38 15.69 -11.69
C TYR A 30 1.86 15.67 -11.30
N ALA A 31 2.76 15.93 -12.25
CA ALA A 31 4.21 15.89 -12.03
C ALA A 31 4.69 16.84 -10.91
N ASP A 32 3.91 17.87 -10.58
CA ASP A 32 4.23 18.86 -9.56
C ASP A 32 3.67 18.54 -8.17
N LEU A 33 2.92 17.45 -8.02
CA LEU A 33 2.44 17.03 -6.71
C LEU A 33 3.59 16.47 -5.90
N ASN A 34 3.83 17.05 -4.73
CA ASN A 34 4.85 16.63 -3.79
C ASN A 34 4.50 15.24 -3.21
N CYS A 35 4.92 14.19 -3.93
CA CYS A 35 4.67 12.81 -3.53
C CYS A 35 5.76 12.34 -2.56
N ASN A 36 5.75 12.81 -1.33
CA ASN A 36 6.61 12.29 -0.26
C ASN A 36 6.11 10.90 0.20
N ILE A 37 6.17 9.94 -0.73
CA ILE A 37 5.83 8.55 -0.49
C ILE A 37 7.10 7.74 -0.55
N LEU A 38 7.41 7.06 0.54
CA LEU A 38 8.55 6.17 0.64
C LEU A 38 8.07 4.73 0.58
N GLN A 39 8.83 3.88 -0.09
CA GLN A 39 8.49 2.48 -0.25
C GLN A 39 9.67 1.60 0.15
N GLN A 40 9.37 0.51 0.85
CA GLN A 40 10.34 -0.52 1.19
C GLN A 40 9.78 -1.89 0.82
N PHE A 41 10.50 -2.61 -0.04
CA PHE A 41 10.20 -4.00 -0.33
C PHE A 41 10.57 -4.88 0.86
N ILE A 42 9.72 -5.83 1.15
CA ILE A 42 9.93 -6.82 2.21
C ILE A 42 10.21 -8.15 1.54
N ASP A 43 11.29 -8.80 1.93
CA ASP A 43 11.51 -10.18 1.53
C ASP A 43 10.44 -11.05 2.20
N LEU A 44 9.79 -11.91 1.42
CA LEU A 44 8.74 -12.78 1.94
C LEU A 44 9.27 -13.77 2.98
N ASP A 45 10.56 -14.12 2.90
CA ASP A 45 11.23 -14.99 3.88
C ASP A 45 11.38 -14.30 5.25
N ASP A 46 11.32 -12.96 5.29
CA ASP A 46 11.33 -12.19 6.53
C ASP A 46 9.96 -12.11 7.22
N ILE A 47 8.89 -12.55 6.54
CA ILE A 47 7.54 -12.56 7.11
C ILE A 47 7.35 -13.85 7.91
N SER A 48 7.56 -13.74 9.23
CA SER A 48 7.24 -14.87 10.12
C SER A 48 5.75 -15.22 9.99
N ASN A 49 5.45 -16.48 9.76
CA ASN A 49 4.08 -17.00 9.59
C ASN A 49 3.38 -16.62 8.26
N LEU A 50 4.13 -16.38 7.18
CA LEU A 50 3.56 -16.10 5.85
C LEU A 50 2.49 -17.14 5.43
N ASN A 51 2.74 -18.42 5.69
CA ASN A 51 1.78 -19.49 5.37
C ASN A 51 0.47 -19.36 6.15
N GLN A 52 0.54 -18.95 7.41
CA GLN A 52 -0.67 -18.69 8.21
C GLN A 52 -1.44 -17.49 7.67
N LEU A 53 -0.74 -16.43 7.28
CA LEU A 53 -1.33 -15.23 6.68
C LEU A 53 -2.01 -15.57 5.34
N ASN A 54 -1.34 -16.33 4.48
CA ASN A 54 -1.91 -16.84 3.23
C ASN A 54 -3.21 -17.62 3.46
N HIS A 55 -3.20 -18.50 4.46
CA HIS A 55 -4.38 -19.30 4.80
C HIS A 55 -5.51 -18.43 5.36
N GLN A 56 -5.21 -17.48 6.26
CA GLN A 56 -6.21 -16.60 6.88
C GLN A 56 -6.87 -15.66 5.86
N LEU A 57 -6.09 -15.15 4.91
CA LEU A 57 -6.59 -14.26 3.87
C LEU A 57 -7.12 -15.01 2.64
N ASN A 58 -6.93 -16.33 2.59
CA ASN A 58 -7.25 -17.17 1.43
C ASN A 58 -6.59 -16.67 0.13
N VAL A 59 -5.32 -16.31 0.22
CA VAL A 59 -4.52 -15.79 -0.90
C VAL A 59 -3.16 -16.49 -0.96
N ASP A 60 -2.45 -16.27 -2.04
CA ASP A 60 -1.05 -16.66 -2.22
C ASP A 60 -0.22 -15.38 -2.37
N ILE A 61 0.30 -14.87 -1.26
CA ILE A 61 1.07 -13.62 -1.23
C ILE A 61 2.38 -13.84 -2.01
N LYS A 62 2.57 -13.04 -3.05
CA LYS A 62 3.75 -13.06 -3.92
C LYS A 62 4.65 -11.86 -3.75
N TYR A 63 4.21 -10.89 -2.98
CA TYR A 63 4.85 -9.60 -2.89
C TYR A 63 4.43 -8.88 -1.62
N ALA A 64 5.35 -8.21 -0.97
CA ALA A 64 5.05 -7.39 0.20
C ALA A 64 5.85 -6.08 0.15
N THR A 65 5.19 -4.98 0.49
CA THR A 65 5.80 -3.65 0.50
C THR A 65 5.25 -2.81 1.64
N LEU A 66 6.13 -2.15 2.37
CA LEU A 66 5.75 -1.06 3.27
C LEU A 66 5.65 0.24 2.47
N ILE A 67 4.56 0.96 2.65
CA ILE A 67 4.32 2.28 2.07
C ILE A 67 4.22 3.28 3.22
N LEU A 68 5.15 4.21 3.26
CA LEU A 68 5.15 5.33 4.20
C LEU A 68 4.77 6.61 3.45
N GLN A 69 3.59 7.12 3.73
CA GLN A 69 3.05 8.33 3.14
C GLN A 69 3.20 9.50 4.12
N LYS A 70 4.10 10.41 3.81
CA LYS A 70 4.39 11.59 4.64
C LYS A 70 3.26 12.61 4.63
N PRO A 71 3.18 13.51 5.64
CA PRO A 71 2.26 14.65 5.62
C PRO A 71 2.33 15.47 4.33
N GLY A 72 1.17 15.87 3.83
CA GLY A 72 1.04 16.65 2.60
C GLY A 72 1.16 15.84 1.30
N SER A 73 1.31 14.52 1.37
CA SER A 73 1.48 13.69 0.17
C SER A 73 0.16 13.23 -0.43
N VAL A 74 0.18 13.11 -1.75
CA VAL A 74 -0.92 12.59 -2.55
C VAL A 74 -0.39 11.46 -3.44
N ASN A 75 -0.98 10.29 -3.33
CA ASN A 75 -0.88 9.26 -4.35
C ASN A 75 -2.07 9.47 -5.29
N ALA A 76 -1.81 10.01 -6.47
CA ALA A 76 -2.86 10.38 -7.43
C ALA A 76 -3.68 9.17 -7.89
N SER A 77 -4.86 9.42 -8.44
CA SER A 77 -5.73 8.38 -8.95
C SER A 77 -5.06 7.55 -10.04
N HIS A 78 -5.07 6.24 -9.88
CA HIS A 78 -4.41 5.30 -10.78
C HIS A 78 -5.03 3.90 -10.67
N TYR A 79 -4.62 3.04 -11.60
CA TYR A 79 -4.86 1.59 -11.59
C TYR A 79 -3.54 0.87 -11.31
N ASP A 80 -3.56 -0.14 -10.46
CA ASP A 80 -2.38 -0.96 -10.20
C ASP A 80 -1.98 -1.81 -11.42
N LYS A 81 -0.72 -1.76 -11.75
CA LYS A 81 -0.14 -2.55 -12.86
C LYS A 81 0.52 -3.82 -12.35
N PHE A 82 0.03 -4.63 -11.58
CA PHE A 82 0.61 -5.88 -11.01
C PHE A 82 1.75 -6.52 -11.84
N TRP A 83 2.64 -5.69 -12.39
CA TRP A 83 3.65 -6.15 -13.35
C TRP A 83 4.68 -7.15 -12.78
N PRO A 84 5.02 -7.18 -11.46
CA PRO A 84 5.82 -8.25 -10.91
C PRO A 84 5.12 -9.62 -10.97
N LEU A 85 3.83 -9.64 -11.27
CA LEU A 85 2.97 -10.82 -11.33
C LEU A 85 2.52 -11.17 -12.75
N ASN A 86 3.25 -10.72 -13.76
CA ASN A 86 2.88 -10.97 -15.17
C ASN A 86 2.86 -12.46 -15.53
N ASP A 87 3.67 -13.28 -14.86
CA ASP A 87 3.79 -14.71 -15.11
C ASP A 87 2.71 -15.55 -14.40
N ILE A 88 1.82 -14.91 -13.63
CA ILE A 88 0.73 -15.62 -12.99
C ILE A 88 -0.34 -15.98 -14.03
N PRO A 89 -0.80 -17.24 -14.06
CA PRO A 89 -1.81 -17.70 -14.99
C PRO A 89 -3.06 -16.81 -14.99
N THR A 90 -3.63 -16.56 -16.17
CA THR A 90 -4.78 -15.68 -16.37
C THR A 90 -6.08 -16.13 -15.69
N ASN A 91 -6.13 -17.40 -15.25
CA ASN A 91 -7.28 -17.94 -14.50
C ASN A 91 -7.23 -17.60 -13.00
N LYS A 92 -6.19 -16.90 -12.53
CA LYS A 92 -6.09 -16.39 -11.15
C LYS A 92 -6.41 -14.91 -11.10
N ILE A 93 -7.16 -14.51 -10.10
CA ILE A 93 -7.44 -13.11 -9.81
C ILE A 93 -6.25 -12.54 -9.03
N LYS A 94 -5.70 -11.43 -9.52
CA LYS A 94 -4.65 -10.68 -8.84
C LYS A 94 -5.30 -9.57 -8.03
N VAL A 95 -4.99 -9.50 -6.77
CA VAL A 95 -5.51 -8.50 -5.87
C VAL A 95 -4.39 -7.79 -5.12
N ARG A 96 -4.65 -6.57 -4.73
CA ARG A 96 -3.84 -5.79 -3.81
C ARG A 96 -4.57 -5.74 -2.48
N ILE A 97 -3.86 -6.04 -1.40
CA ILE A 97 -4.38 -5.90 -0.04
C ILE A 97 -3.55 -4.82 0.65
N ASN A 98 -4.19 -3.78 1.12
CA ASN A 98 -3.57 -2.75 1.96
C ASN A 98 -4.00 -2.94 3.40
N VAL A 99 -3.04 -3.20 4.27
CA VAL A 99 -3.24 -3.28 5.73
C VAL A 99 -2.76 -1.98 6.35
N PHE A 100 -3.60 -1.31 7.12
CA PHE A 100 -3.23 -0.08 7.80
C PHE A 100 -2.40 -0.39 9.06
N LEU A 101 -1.14 0.04 9.07
CA LEU A 101 -0.21 -0.18 10.19
C LEU A 101 -0.11 1.02 11.12
N SER A 102 -0.65 2.16 10.75
CA SER A 102 -0.72 3.35 11.58
C SER A 102 -2.17 3.69 11.94
N LYS A 103 -2.37 4.31 13.10
CA LYS A 103 -3.66 4.86 13.49
C LYS A 103 -4.11 5.91 12.47
N TRP A 104 -5.40 5.96 12.18
CA TRP A 104 -5.99 7.01 11.37
C TRP A 104 -5.95 8.37 12.04
N TYR A 105 -5.66 9.40 11.26
CA TYR A 105 -5.75 10.81 11.66
C TYR A 105 -6.58 11.59 10.65
N PHE A 106 -7.28 12.62 11.14
CA PHE A 106 -8.04 13.52 10.28
C PHE A 106 -7.16 14.09 9.15
N GLY A 107 -7.67 14.04 7.93
CA GLY A 107 -6.91 14.40 6.71
C GLY A 107 -6.29 13.22 5.98
N GLN A 108 -6.38 12.00 6.53
CA GLN A 108 -5.96 10.78 5.84
C GLN A 108 -7.17 10.08 5.23
N LEU A 109 -7.04 9.64 3.98
CA LEU A 109 -8.05 8.80 3.33
C LEU A 109 -7.42 7.91 2.25
N VAL A 110 -8.15 6.88 1.88
CA VAL A 110 -7.97 6.09 0.66
C VAL A 110 -9.33 6.05 -0.03
N GLU A 111 -9.36 6.21 -1.33
CA GLU A 111 -10.57 6.02 -2.13
C GLU A 111 -10.35 4.87 -3.11
N CYS A 112 -11.30 3.95 -3.13
CA CYS A 112 -11.32 2.81 -4.03
C CYS A 112 -12.73 2.66 -4.59
N SER A 113 -12.89 2.68 -5.91
CA SER A 113 -14.19 2.47 -6.58
C SER A 113 -15.30 3.36 -6.00
N ASN A 114 -15.04 4.66 -5.87
CA ASN A 114 -15.97 5.66 -5.30
C ASN A 114 -16.36 5.42 -3.83
N LYS A 115 -15.59 4.61 -3.10
CA LYS A 115 -15.74 4.43 -1.66
C LYS A 115 -14.59 5.08 -0.94
N THR A 116 -14.90 6.05 -0.09
CA THR A 116 -13.91 6.67 0.79
C THR A 116 -13.71 5.82 2.02
N ILE A 117 -12.46 5.41 2.24
CA ILE A 117 -11.99 4.66 3.40
C ILE A 117 -11.29 5.65 4.33
N SER A 118 -11.81 5.80 5.53
CA SER A 118 -11.28 6.66 6.59
C SER A 118 -11.63 6.06 7.95
N ARG A 119 -11.03 6.60 9.02
CA ARG A 119 -11.30 6.17 10.40
C ARG A 119 -10.97 4.70 10.67
N TRP A 120 -9.99 4.14 9.95
CA TRP A 120 -9.54 2.77 10.16
C TRP A 120 -8.87 2.59 11.52
N SER A 121 -8.90 1.37 12.00
CA SER A 121 -8.08 0.86 13.09
C SER A 121 -6.81 0.21 12.55
N ILE A 122 -5.78 0.14 13.38
CA ILE A 122 -4.56 -0.61 13.03
C ILE A 122 -4.93 -2.07 12.79
N GLY A 123 -4.42 -2.66 11.71
CA GLY A 123 -4.70 -4.03 11.27
C GLY A 123 -5.93 -4.17 10.36
N GLU A 124 -6.77 -3.13 10.22
CA GLU A 124 -7.81 -3.15 9.19
C GLU A 124 -7.19 -3.15 7.80
N ALA A 125 -7.87 -3.82 6.87
CA ALA A 125 -7.39 -3.96 5.51
C ALA A 125 -8.46 -3.60 4.48
N THR A 126 -8.01 -3.16 3.32
CA THR A 126 -8.83 -2.99 2.12
C THR A 126 -8.20 -3.75 0.97
N CYS A 127 -9.02 -4.20 0.03
CA CYS A 127 -8.60 -5.03 -1.08
C CYS A 127 -9.22 -4.55 -2.39
N TRP A 128 -8.44 -4.59 -3.47
CA TRP A 128 -8.90 -4.28 -4.83
C TRP A 128 -8.09 -5.06 -5.88
N ASP A 129 -8.64 -5.18 -7.06
CA ASP A 129 -7.97 -5.74 -8.23
C ASP A 129 -7.48 -4.63 -9.19
N SER A 130 -6.86 -5.02 -10.30
CA SER A 130 -6.29 -4.11 -11.29
C SER A 130 -7.32 -3.25 -12.05
N THR A 131 -8.62 -3.53 -11.91
CA THR A 131 -9.69 -2.78 -12.59
C THR A 131 -10.22 -1.63 -11.76
N ILE A 132 -9.80 -1.55 -10.49
CA ILE A 132 -10.27 -0.56 -9.53
C ILE A 132 -9.35 0.65 -9.53
N GLU A 133 -9.91 1.77 -9.95
CA GLU A 133 -9.25 3.07 -9.77
C GLU A 133 -9.24 3.45 -8.29
N HIS A 134 -8.09 3.90 -7.82
CA HIS A 134 -7.92 4.27 -6.42
C HIS A 134 -6.89 5.39 -6.26
N PHE A 135 -7.00 6.11 -5.14
CA PHE A 135 -6.01 7.10 -4.73
C PHE A 135 -5.89 7.15 -3.21
N ALA A 136 -4.85 7.81 -2.72
CA ALA A 136 -4.63 7.98 -1.30
C ALA A 136 -4.03 9.35 -0.99
N ILE A 137 -4.50 9.98 0.09
CA ILE A 137 -3.95 11.24 0.56
C ILE A 137 -3.57 11.16 2.04
N ASN A 138 -2.60 12.00 2.40
CA ASN A 138 -2.23 12.25 3.78
C ASN A 138 -2.05 13.76 4.00
N PHE A 139 -3.13 14.47 4.30
CA PHE A 139 -3.12 15.88 4.71
C PHE A 139 -3.11 16.05 6.23
N SER A 140 -2.87 14.98 6.96
CA SER A 140 -2.63 15.05 8.40
C SER A 140 -1.21 15.53 8.70
N LYS A 141 -0.91 15.80 9.96
CA LYS A 141 0.45 16.10 10.44
C LYS A 141 1.26 14.85 10.83
N TYR A 142 0.70 13.66 10.64
CA TYR A 142 1.31 12.39 11.01
C TYR A 142 1.55 11.51 9.79
N ASP A 143 2.57 10.68 9.88
CA ASP A 143 2.85 9.67 8.86
C ASP A 143 1.69 8.66 8.76
N LYS A 144 1.44 8.18 7.55
CA LYS A 144 0.51 7.08 7.28
C LYS A 144 1.32 5.89 6.78
N LEU A 145 1.29 4.81 7.53
CA LEU A 145 2.01 3.57 7.20
C LEU A 145 1.00 2.49 6.81
N THR A 146 1.26 1.84 5.68
CA THR A 146 0.48 0.69 5.20
C THR A 146 1.41 -0.43 4.77
N LEU A 147 0.99 -1.68 5.00
CA LEU A 147 1.57 -2.85 4.38
C LEU A 147 0.73 -3.20 3.16
N GLN A 148 1.38 -3.33 2.03
CA GLN A 148 0.77 -3.69 0.76
C GLN A 148 1.22 -5.11 0.38
N LEU A 149 0.25 -5.97 0.14
CA LEU A 149 0.42 -7.38 -0.19
C LEU A 149 -0.17 -7.68 -1.58
#